data_8a062d4cb27746cc8b93b74a4ef0a4ac
#
_entry.id   8a062d4cb27746cc8b93b74a4ef0a4ac
#
_cell.length_a   1.000
_cell.length_b   1.000
_cell.length_c   1.000
_cell.angle_alpha   90.00
_cell.angle_beta   90.00
_cell.angle_gamma   90.00
#
_symmetry.space_group_name_H-M   'P 1'
#
loop_
_entity.id
_entity.type
_entity.pdbx_description
1 polymer ?
#
loop_
_entity_poly.entity_id
_entity_poly.type
_entity_poly.pdbx_seq_one_letter_code
_entity_poly.pdbx_strand_id
1 'polypeptide(L)'
;MSENENDDSQIRYRVRHLTEYRYSNNVAVCQNQVRMQPVTGGNVTCERTELSIAPEPTSRDEHIDYFGNRVITFSIEAIHKSLTVDVESIVAVSAQMTTETQPSPEWETPLATSPDNLRRPMIDEHRFGSPRITPSDPFAKYAAGSFTPRRNIIDAALDLTRRINADFKYDTTATTVATTTKEAFTLRAGVCQDFAHVEIACLRAMGLAARYVSGYLRTLPPPGKERLVGCDESHAWVEVFAGDTIGWLGLDPTNACLVGTDHIPVCIGRDYDDVSPMRGVVLGGGTNTLKVSVDVEPIEPRERTSQASGPNGAG
;
A
#
# COMPACT_ATOMS: atom_id res chain seq x y z
N MET A 1 36.64 -7.82 5.74
CA MET A 1 36.15 -6.87 6.71
C MET A 1 35.89 -5.59 5.93
N SER A 2 34.69 -5.43 5.46
CA SER A 2 34.18 -4.19 4.85
C SER A 2 32.89 -3.87 5.62
N GLU A 3 33.05 -2.98 6.61
CA GLU A 3 31.97 -2.47 7.43
C GLU A 3 31.16 -1.47 6.62
N ASN A 4 29.89 -1.76 6.50
CA ASN A 4 28.71 -0.90 6.39
C ASN A 4 28.93 0.60 6.09
N GLU A 5 28.99 0.94 4.82
CA GLU A 5 28.72 2.29 4.29
C GLU A 5 27.32 2.34 3.63
N ASN A 6 26.25 1.98 4.32
CA ASN A 6 24.90 2.04 3.71
C ASN A 6 23.78 2.37 4.71
N ASP A 7 24.05 3.18 5.74
CA ASP A 7 23.02 3.46 6.78
C ASP A 7 22.32 4.83 6.64
N ASP A 8 22.73 5.68 5.71
CA ASP A 8 22.22 7.07 5.60
C ASP A 8 21.01 7.25 4.65
N SER A 9 20.55 6.17 3.98
CA SER A 9 19.45 6.23 3.02
C SER A 9 18.14 5.57 3.51
N GLN A 10 18.12 5.09 4.75
CA GLN A 10 16.98 4.38 5.31
C GLN A 10 16.26 5.23 6.36
N ILE A 11 14.94 5.40 6.18
CA ILE A 11 14.09 6.07 7.16
C ILE A 11 13.34 5.02 7.96
N ARG A 12 13.37 5.12 9.29
CA ARG A 12 12.60 4.25 10.18
C ARG A 12 11.35 4.99 10.65
N TYR A 13 10.25 4.25 10.66
CA TYR A 13 8.95 4.77 11.09
C TYR A 13 8.36 3.91 12.21
N ARG A 14 7.71 4.59 13.17
CA ARG A 14 6.66 3.98 14.00
C ARG A 14 5.35 4.21 13.27
N VAL A 15 4.64 3.12 12.97
CA VAL A 15 3.32 3.16 12.33
C VAL A 15 2.31 2.61 13.29
N ARG A 16 1.23 3.34 13.55
CA ARG A 16 0.09 2.85 14.32
C ARG A 16 -1.17 2.97 13.51
N HIS A 17 -1.94 1.87 13.44
CA HIS A 17 -3.26 1.83 12.83
C HIS A 17 -4.27 1.35 13.86
N LEU A 18 -5.20 2.23 14.22
CA LEU A 18 -6.29 1.97 15.15
C LEU A 18 -7.62 1.92 14.39
N THR A 19 -8.33 0.81 14.52
CA THR A 19 -9.70 0.63 14.00
C THR A 19 -10.64 0.39 15.17
N GLU A 20 -11.68 1.21 15.30
CA GLU A 20 -12.68 1.11 16.35
C GLU A 20 -14.08 0.98 15.72
N TYR A 21 -14.78 -0.11 16.06
CA TYR A 21 -16.21 -0.29 15.79
C TYR A 21 -17.01 -0.07 17.06
N ARG A 22 -18.11 0.64 16.95
CA ARG A 22 -19.13 0.76 17.99
C ARG A 22 -20.47 0.32 17.41
N TYR A 23 -21.11 -0.61 18.08
CA TYR A 23 -22.37 -1.22 17.67
C TYR A 23 -23.54 -0.67 18.48
N SER A 24 -24.68 -0.43 17.83
CA SER A 24 -25.90 0.04 18.50
C SER A 24 -26.50 -1.03 19.43
N ASN A 25 -26.34 -2.30 19.09
CA ASN A 25 -26.81 -3.46 19.83
C ASN A 25 -25.66 -4.41 20.20
N ASN A 26 -25.95 -5.41 21.02
CA ASN A 26 -24.99 -6.45 21.35
C ASN A 26 -24.64 -7.28 20.11
N VAL A 27 -23.35 -7.51 19.91
CA VAL A 27 -22.77 -8.51 19.02
C VAL A 27 -22.66 -9.81 19.84
N ALA A 28 -23.21 -10.89 19.32
CA ALA A 28 -23.11 -12.20 19.96
C ALA A 28 -21.81 -12.91 19.58
N VAL A 29 -21.46 -12.86 18.28
CA VAL A 29 -20.24 -13.47 17.73
C VAL A 29 -19.76 -12.59 16.60
N CYS A 30 -18.46 -12.42 16.48
CA CYS A 30 -17.87 -11.90 15.26
C CYS A 30 -16.63 -12.73 14.85
N GLN A 31 -16.42 -12.83 13.55
CA GLN A 31 -15.23 -13.42 12.95
C GLN A 31 -14.64 -12.46 11.93
N ASN A 32 -13.36 -12.16 12.05
CA ASN A 32 -12.70 -11.14 11.25
C ASN A 32 -11.35 -11.63 10.72
N GLN A 33 -10.98 -11.08 9.58
CA GLN A 33 -9.62 -11.14 9.02
C GLN A 33 -9.03 -9.74 8.99
N VAL A 34 -7.78 -9.62 9.41
CA VAL A 34 -7.04 -8.36 9.47
C VAL A 34 -5.79 -8.47 8.62
N ARG A 35 -5.53 -7.44 7.80
CA ARG A 35 -4.36 -7.24 6.95
C ARG A 35 -3.83 -5.83 7.21
N MET A 36 -3.16 -5.63 8.34
CA MET A 36 -2.67 -4.31 8.77
C MET A 36 -1.18 -4.31 9.11
N GLN A 37 -0.50 -5.44 8.88
CA GLN A 37 0.93 -5.53 9.13
C GLN A 37 1.70 -5.17 7.86
N PRO A 38 2.65 -4.21 7.92
CA PRO A 38 3.50 -3.86 6.79
C PRO A 38 4.25 -5.07 6.23
N VAL A 39 4.37 -5.12 4.91
CA VAL A 39 5.13 -6.18 4.24
C VAL A 39 6.62 -6.04 4.49
N THR A 40 7.36 -7.16 4.40
CA THR A 40 8.81 -7.16 4.30
C THR A 40 9.20 -7.63 2.91
N GLY A 41 9.89 -6.81 2.16
CA GLY A 41 10.35 -7.11 0.80
C GLY A 41 10.67 -5.84 0.01
N GLY A 42 11.45 -5.97 -1.04
CA GLY A 42 11.92 -4.82 -1.81
C GLY A 42 12.78 -3.88 -0.94
N ASN A 43 12.34 -2.64 -0.85
CA ASN A 43 13.00 -1.59 -0.07
C ASN A 43 12.40 -1.39 1.34
N VAL A 44 11.52 -2.29 1.80
CA VAL A 44 10.81 -2.18 3.08
C VAL A 44 11.12 -3.36 3.98
N THR A 45 11.41 -3.10 5.24
CA THR A 45 11.61 -4.11 6.29
C THR A 45 10.72 -3.79 7.48
N CYS A 46 9.75 -4.66 7.77
CA CYS A 46 8.99 -4.61 9.00
C CYS A 46 9.79 -5.31 10.12
N GLU A 47 10.37 -4.50 11.02
CA GLU A 47 11.23 -5.00 12.10
C GLU A 47 10.44 -5.65 13.24
N ARG A 48 9.26 -5.10 13.53
CA ARG A 48 8.39 -5.52 14.63
C ARG A 48 6.96 -5.10 14.35
N THR A 49 6.01 -5.96 14.75
CA THR A 49 4.57 -5.60 14.80
C THR A 49 3.95 -6.14 16.07
N GLU A 50 3.14 -5.31 16.71
CA GLU A 50 2.28 -5.68 17.82
C GLU A 50 0.83 -5.47 17.41
N LEU A 51 -0.02 -6.48 17.67
CA LEU A 51 -1.46 -6.42 17.43
C LEU A 51 -2.20 -6.65 18.75
N SER A 52 -3.02 -5.69 19.12
CA SER A 52 -3.96 -5.73 20.23
C SER A 52 -5.40 -5.76 19.72
N ILE A 53 -6.22 -6.63 20.27
CA ILE A 53 -7.65 -6.77 19.92
C ILE A 53 -8.46 -6.74 21.20
N ALA A 54 -9.50 -5.92 21.24
CA ALA A 54 -10.42 -5.83 22.39
C ALA A 54 -11.88 -5.84 21.88
N PRO A 55 -12.74 -6.72 22.44
CA PRO A 55 -12.46 -7.71 23.49
C PRO A 55 -11.44 -8.76 23.06
N GLU A 56 -10.83 -9.44 24.05
CA GLU A 56 -9.87 -10.52 23.79
C GLU A 56 -10.49 -11.61 22.91
N PRO A 57 -9.85 -12.00 21.81
CA PRO A 57 -10.34 -13.05 20.93
C PRO A 57 -10.44 -14.41 21.61
N THR A 58 -11.54 -15.13 21.34
CA THR A 58 -11.70 -16.54 21.73
C THR A 58 -10.75 -17.46 20.96
N SER A 59 -10.48 -17.12 19.70
CA SER A 59 -9.50 -17.80 18.86
C SER A 59 -8.78 -16.81 17.93
N ARG A 60 -7.52 -17.12 17.64
CA ARG A 60 -6.68 -16.36 16.73
C ARG A 60 -5.77 -17.30 15.96
N ASP A 61 -5.70 -17.09 14.65
CA ASP A 61 -4.82 -17.80 13.73
C ASP A 61 -4.13 -16.82 12.79
N GLU A 62 -2.96 -17.21 12.26
CA GLU A 62 -2.17 -16.39 11.37
C GLU A 62 -1.65 -17.21 10.19
N HIS A 63 -1.76 -16.66 8.99
CA HIS A 63 -1.22 -17.29 7.78
C HIS A 63 -0.75 -16.23 6.77
N ILE A 64 -0.01 -16.69 5.77
CA ILE A 64 0.34 -15.89 4.60
C ILE A 64 -0.64 -16.24 3.49
N ASP A 65 -1.26 -15.21 2.90
CA ASP A 65 -2.18 -15.41 1.78
C ASP A 65 -1.44 -15.65 0.45
N TYR A 66 -2.20 -15.87 -0.62
CA TYR A 66 -1.67 -16.14 -1.95
C TYR A 66 -0.72 -15.04 -2.46
N PHE A 67 -0.96 -13.78 -2.11
CA PHE A 67 -0.16 -12.64 -2.55
C PHE A 67 1.05 -12.35 -1.64
N GLY A 68 1.23 -13.14 -0.59
CA GLY A 68 2.31 -12.97 0.38
C GLY A 68 1.96 -12.03 1.54
N ASN A 69 0.71 -11.59 1.65
CA ASN A 69 0.28 -10.74 2.76
C ASN A 69 0.07 -11.55 4.04
N ARG A 70 0.42 -10.98 5.17
CA ARG A 70 0.14 -11.54 6.47
C ARG A 70 -1.33 -11.31 6.84
N VAL A 71 -2.05 -12.38 7.12
CA VAL A 71 -3.46 -12.38 7.47
C VAL A 71 -3.64 -12.94 8.87
N ILE A 72 -4.31 -12.19 9.73
CA ILE A 72 -4.69 -12.64 11.06
C ILE A 72 -6.20 -12.83 11.05
N THR A 73 -6.65 -14.05 11.34
CA THR A 73 -8.06 -14.40 11.51
C THR A 73 -8.35 -14.57 13.00
N PHE A 74 -9.43 -13.96 13.48
CA PHE A 74 -9.83 -14.11 14.86
C PHE A 74 -11.34 -14.16 15.01
N SER A 75 -11.81 -14.78 16.10
CA SER A 75 -13.22 -14.77 16.52
C SER A 75 -13.38 -14.30 17.96
N ILE A 76 -14.48 -13.60 18.23
CA ILE A 76 -14.91 -13.18 19.56
C ILE A 76 -16.31 -13.70 19.78
N GLU A 77 -16.48 -14.57 20.81
CA GLU A 77 -17.75 -15.17 21.19
C GLU A 77 -18.34 -14.50 22.44
N ALA A 78 -17.59 -13.63 23.10
CA ALA A 78 -18.09 -12.81 24.18
C ALA A 78 -19.03 -11.73 23.67
N ILE A 79 -20.16 -11.53 24.35
CA ILE A 79 -21.11 -10.46 24.01
C ILE A 79 -20.45 -9.11 24.20
N HIS A 80 -20.46 -8.29 23.15
CA HIS A 80 -19.80 -6.98 23.14
C HIS A 80 -20.58 -5.92 22.34
N LYS A 81 -20.24 -4.64 22.56
CA LYS A 81 -20.77 -3.49 21.81
C LYS A 81 -19.68 -2.68 21.13
N SER A 82 -18.43 -3.07 21.27
CA SER A 82 -17.31 -2.42 20.61
C SER A 82 -16.26 -3.46 20.21
N LEU A 83 -15.55 -3.19 19.13
CA LEU A 83 -14.39 -3.94 18.70
C LEU A 83 -13.30 -2.94 18.40
N THR A 84 -12.15 -3.13 19.03
CA THR A 84 -10.93 -2.33 18.76
C THR A 84 -9.85 -3.25 18.24
N VAL A 85 -9.23 -2.86 17.14
CA VAL A 85 -8.05 -3.50 16.58
C VAL A 85 -6.97 -2.42 16.47
N ASP A 86 -5.88 -2.59 17.19
CA ASP A 86 -4.75 -1.65 17.27
C ASP A 86 -3.47 -2.36 16.85
N VAL A 87 -2.82 -1.86 15.80
CA VAL A 87 -1.59 -2.40 15.25
C VAL A 87 -0.52 -1.33 15.33
N GLU A 88 0.59 -1.65 16.01
CA GLU A 88 1.79 -0.82 16.03
C GLU A 88 2.95 -1.58 15.37
N SER A 89 3.64 -0.95 14.43
CA SER A 89 4.76 -1.53 13.70
C SER A 89 5.96 -0.59 13.68
N ILE A 90 7.16 -1.17 13.70
CA ILE A 90 8.41 -0.47 13.39
C ILE A 90 8.86 -0.92 12.01
N VAL A 91 9.00 0.04 11.10
CA VAL A 91 9.28 -0.21 9.70
C VAL A 91 10.46 0.62 9.25
N ALA A 92 11.38 0.00 8.54
CA ALA A 92 12.48 0.66 7.88
C ALA A 92 12.23 0.70 6.37
N VAL A 93 12.31 1.88 5.76
CA VAL A 93 12.10 2.10 4.33
C VAL A 93 13.33 2.72 3.73
N SER A 94 13.93 2.04 2.76
CA SER A 94 15.06 2.55 1.98
C SER A 94 14.56 3.28 0.73
N ALA A 95 15.33 4.24 0.24
CA ALA A 95 15.04 4.82 -1.05
C ALA A 95 15.09 3.74 -2.14
N GLN A 96 14.07 3.69 -3.01
CA GLN A 96 14.19 2.89 -4.23
C GLN A 96 15.30 3.47 -5.08
N MET A 97 16.07 2.60 -5.72
CA MET A 97 17.09 3.06 -6.69
C MET A 97 16.38 3.88 -7.77
N THR A 98 16.78 5.14 -7.90
CA THR A 98 16.16 6.07 -8.82
C THR A 98 16.47 5.70 -10.27
N THR A 99 15.53 6.00 -11.14
CA THR A 99 15.55 5.77 -12.57
C THR A 99 16.70 6.45 -13.33
N GLU A 100 17.43 7.34 -12.68
CA GLU A 100 18.61 8.03 -13.25
C GLU A 100 19.81 7.11 -13.42
N THR A 101 19.84 5.96 -12.72
CA THR A 101 20.99 5.05 -12.72
C THR A 101 20.78 3.76 -13.51
N GLN A 102 19.55 3.45 -13.96
CA GLN A 102 19.27 2.25 -14.75
C GLN A 102 18.53 2.57 -16.05
N PRO A 103 18.96 2.01 -17.20
CA PRO A 103 18.23 2.15 -18.44
C PRO A 103 16.86 1.49 -18.32
N SER A 104 15.81 2.28 -18.49
CA SER A 104 14.44 1.80 -18.50
C SER A 104 14.12 1.20 -19.87
N PRO A 105 13.60 -0.03 -19.96
CA PRO A 105 13.24 -0.63 -21.23
C PRO A 105 12.05 0.07 -21.89
N GLU A 106 11.88 -0.15 -23.19
CA GLU A 106 10.65 0.22 -23.90
C GLU A 106 9.47 -0.52 -23.25
N TRP A 107 8.30 0.13 -23.15
CA TRP A 107 7.13 -0.40 -22.43
C TRP A 107 6.58 -1.73 -23.01
N GLU A 108 6.90 -2.02 -24.28
CA GLU A 108 6.55 -3.28 -24.93
C GLU A 108 7.43 -4.46 -24.44
N THR A 109 8.61 -4.19 -23.90
CA THR A 109 9.57 -5.23 -23.46
C THR A 109 9.03 -6.12 -22.33
N PRO A 110 8.41 -5.61 -21.28
CA PRO A 110 7.81 -6.45 -20.22
C PRO A 110 6.69 -7.37 -20.68
N LEU A 111 6.08 -7.07 -21.85
CA LEU A 111 5.07 -7.95 -22.45
C LEU A 111 5.69 -9.26 -22.97
N ALA A 112 6.96 -9.21 -23.35
CA ALA A 112 7.74 -10.32 -23.87
C ALA A 112 8.68 -10.96 -22.83
N THR A 113 8.27 -10.98 -21.56
CA THR A 113 9.06 -11.57 -20.46
C THR A 113 9.55 -12.97 -20.77
N SER A 114 10.78 -13.30 -20.30
CA SER A 114 11.42 -14.60 -20.54
C SER A 114 10.53 -15.77 -20.15
N PRO A 115 10.35 -16.80 -21.01
CA PRO A 115 9.62 -18.03 -20.69
C PRO A 115 10.19 -18.79 -19.49
N ASP A 116 11.48 -18.61 -19.20
CA ASP A 116 12.20 -19.32 -18.14
C ASP A 116 12.04 -18.65 -16.76
N ASN A 117 11.35 -17.52 -16.68
CA ASN A 117 11.06 -16.87 -15.41
C ASN A 117 10.02 -17.66 -14.62
N LEU A 118 10.44 -18.39 -13.58
CA LEU A 118 9.57 -19.17 -12.69
C LEU A 118 8.50 -18.32 -11.97
N ARG A 119 8.70 -17.00 -11.89
CA ARG A 119 7.73 -16.05 -11.32
C ARG A 119 6.71 -15.54 -12.35
N ARG A 120 6.85 -15.90 -13.62
CA ARG A 120 5.98 -15.43 -14.70
C ARG A 120 4.48 -15.64 -14.43
N PRO A 121 4.00 -16.80 -13.98
CA PRO A 121 2.57 -16.96 -13.68
C PRO A 121 2.05 -15.95 -12.64
N MET A 122 2.83 -15.65 -11.62
CA MET A 122 2.49 -14.66 -10.58
C MET A 122 2.52 -13.21 -11.10
N ILE A 123 3.27 -12.94 -12.16
CA ILE A 123 3.27 -11.63 -12.83
C ILE A 123 2.08 -11.55 -13.80
N ASP A 124 1.91 -12.59 -14.63
CA ASP A 124 0.92 -12.58 -15.70
C ASP A 124 -0.53 -12.53 -15.17
N GLU A 125 -0.82 -13.09 -13.99
CA GLU A 125 -2.15 -12.97 -13.38
C GLU A 125 -2.60 -11.49 -13.18
N HIS A 126 -1.65 -10.59 -12.96
CA HIS A 126 -1.89 -9.17 -12.81
C HIS A 126 -2.15 -8.41 -14.14
N ARG A 127 -2.19 -9.12 -15.27
CA ARG A 127 -2.62 -8.59 -16.58
C ARG A 127 -4.12 -8.73 -16.81
N PHE A 128 -4.77 -9.61 -16.07
CA PHE A 128 -6.17 -9.97 -16.28
C PHE A 128 -7.11 -9.13 -15.41
N GLY A 129 -8.41 -9.22 -15.72
CA GLY A 129 -9.45 -8.65 -14.89
C GLY A 129 -9.50 -9.26 -13.49
N SER A 130 -10.03 -8.51 -12.54
CA SER A 130 -10.25 -8.90 -11.16
C SER A 130 -11.65 -8.43 -10.71
N PRO A 131 -12.16 -8.82 -9.54
CA PRO A 131 -13.54 -8.50 -9.14
C PRO A 131 -13.94 -7.04 -9.31
N ARG A 132 -13.02 -6.09 -9.06
CA ARG A 132 -13.29 -4.66 -9.19
C ARG A 132 -12.79 -4.02 -10.47
N ILE A 133 -11.90 -4.68 -11.21
CA ILE A 133 -11.21 -4.09 -12.35
C ILE A 133 -11.43 -4.95 -13.59
N THR A 134 -12.09 -4.38 -14.59
CA THR A 134 -12.26 -5.00 -15.92
C THR A 134 -11.56 -4.14 -16.97
N PRO A 135 -10.40 -4.57 -17.50
CA PRO A 135 -9.73 -3.88 -18.60
C PRO A 135 -10.67 -3.82 -19.82
N SER A 136 -10.74 -2.68 -20.48
CA SER A 136 -11.62 -2.47 -21.63
C SER A 136 -11.13 -1.34 -22.53
N ASP A 137 -11.69 -1.25 -23.75
CA ASP A 137 -11.32 -0.25 -24.76
C ASP A 137 -11.26 1.21 -24.28
N PRO A 138 -12.19 1.73 -23.46
CA PRO A 138 -12.10 3.10 -22.95
C PRO A 138 -10.81 3.36 -22.17
N PHE A 139 -10.36 2.41 -21.35
CA PHE A 139 -9.11 2.52 -20.59
C PHE A 139 -7.90 2.44 -21.51
N ALA A 140 -7.91 1.50 -22.49
CA ALA A 140 -6.85 1.41 -23.49
C ALA A 140 -6.71 2.70 -24.31
N LYS A 141 -7.82 3.28 -24.77
CA LYS A 141 -7.83 4.55 -25.51
C LYS A 141 -7.29 5.72 -24.68
N TYR A 142 -7.62 5.76 -23.40
CA TYR A 142 -7.10 6.77 -22.51
C TYR A 142 -5.58 6.58 -22.28
N ALA A 143 -5.14 5.37 -21.98
CA ALA A 143 -3.73 5.04 -21.75
C ALA A 143 -2.85 5.25 -22.97
N ALA A 144 -3.33 4.99 -24.19
CA ALA A 144 -2.57 5.04 -25.43
C ALA A 144 -1.85 6.39 -25.65
N GLY A 145 -2.37 7.50 -25.11
CA GLY A 145 -1.71 8.80 -25.16
C GLY A 145 -0.36 8.83 -24.42
N SER A 146 -0.22 8.02 -23.39
CA SER A 146 1.00 7.90 -22.60
C SER A 146 1.93 6.78 -23.13
N PHE A 147 1.38 5.74 -23.74
CA PHE A 147 2.10 4.57 -24.23
C PHE A 147 2.32 4.62 -25.74
N THR A 148 3.09 5.61 -26.19
CA THR A 148 3.50 5.69 -27.60
C THR A 148 4.57 4.64 -27.92
N PRO A 149 4.68 4.16 -29.19
CA PRO A 149 5.65 3.11 -29.55
C PRO A 149 7.07 3.43 -29.10
N ARG A 150 7.72 2.46 -28.51
CA ARG A 150 9.12 2.51 -28.03
C ARG A 150 9.38 3.55 -26.93
N ARG A 151 8.35 4.11 -26.31
CA ARG A 151 8.54 4.95 -25.14
C ARG A 151 9.06 4.10 -23.98
N ASN A 152 9.96 4.66 -23.20
CA ASN A 152 10.48 4.04 -21.99
C ASN A 152 9.31 3.82 -20.99
N ILE A 153 9.27 2.64 -20.34
CA ILE A 153 8.12 2.24 -19.50
C ILE A 153 7.93 3.16 -18.29
N ILE A 154 9.02 3.66 -17.70
CA ILE A 154 8.93 4.54 -16.53
C ILE A 154 8.30 5.86 -16.94
N ASP A 155 8.76 6.45 -18.05
CA ASP A 155 8.22 7.71 -18.56
C ASP A 155 6.76 7.57 -19.01
N ALA A 156 6.42 6.44 -19.63
CA ALA A 156 5.06 6.17 -20.08
C ALA A 156 4.09 5.99 -18.89
N ALA A 157 4.50 5.21 -17.89
CA ALA A 157 3.69 4.95 -16.70
C ALA A 157 3.53 6.22 -15.84
N LEU A 158 4.61 6.96 -15.59
CA LEU A 158 4.57 8.20 -14.83
C LEU A 158 3.75 9.30 -15.55
N ASP A 159 3.77 9.34 -16.88
CA ASP A 159 2.91 10.25 -17.64
C ASP A 159 1.43 9.88 -17.48
N LEU A 160 1.07 8.58 -17.50
CA LEU A 160 -0.29 8.12 -17.22
C LEU A 160 -0.73 8.53 -15.80
N THR A 161 0.14 8.27 -14.80
CA THR A 161 -0.06 8.65 -13.40
C THR A 161 -0.40 10.14 -13.26
N ARG A 162 0.42 11.01 -13.88
CA ARG A 162 0.24 12.47 -13.86
C ARG A 162 -1.02 12.92 -14.59
N ARG A 163 -1.37 12.27 -15.69
CA ARG A 163 -2.61 12.57 -16.43
C ARG A 163 -3.85 12.19 -15.62
N ILE A 164 -3.83 11.04 -14.94
CA ILE A 164 -4.92 10.64 -14.05
C ILE A 164 -5.09 11.69 -12.95
N ASN A 165 -4.00 12.09 -12.29
CA ASN A 165 -4.04 13.13 -11.27
C ASN A 165 -4.62 14.46 -11.80
N ALA A 166 -4.19 14.89 -12.99
CA ALA A 166 -4.64 16.14 -13.59
C ALA A 166 -6.10 16.10 -14.05
N ASP A 167 -6.57 14.96 -14.57
CA ASP A 167 -7.89 14.79 -15.17
C ASP A 167 -8.98 14.44 -14.14
N PHE A 168 -8.58 13.98 -12.93
CA PHE A 168 -9.51 13.52 -11.89
C PHE A 168 -9.46 14.44 -10.67
N LYS A 169 -10.62 14.67 -10.09
CA LYS A 169 -10.76 15.43 -8.84
C LYS A 169 -10.73 14.47 -7.64
N TYR A 170 -9.84 14.71 -6.68
CA TYR A 170 -9.93 14.04 -5.39
C TYR A 170 -11.16 14.56 -4.62
N ASP A 171 -12.11 13.66 -4.33
CA ASP A 171 -13.37 14.01 -3.70
C ASP A 171 -13.91 12.81 -2.89
N THR A 172 -13.84 12.92 -1.57
CA THR A 172 -14.26 11.86 -0.63
C THR A 172 -15.77 11.61 -0.61
N THR A 173 -16.54 12.45 -1.28
CA THR A 173 -18.01 12.35 -1.35
C THR A 173 -18.52 11.86 -2.70
N ALA A 174 -17.66 11.82 -3.72
CA ALA A 174 -18.04 11.47 -5.09
C ALA A 174 -18.33 9.98 -5.30
N THR A 175 -17.66 9.13 -4.52
CA THR A 175 -17.70 7.66 -4.66
C THR A 175 -17.94 6.98 -3.33
N THR A 176 -18.29 5.70 -3.39
CA THR A 176 -18.41 4.80 -2.25
C THR A 176 -17.61 3.53 -2.54
N VAL A 177 -17.42 2.68 -1.52
CA VAL A 177 -16.76 1.37 -1.70
C VAL A 177 -17.44 0.50 -2.77
N ALA A 178 -18.73 0.74 -3.07
CA ALA A 178 -19.48 0.01 -4.08
C ALA A 178 -19.34 0.60 -5.50
N THR A 179 -18.77 1.81 -5.65
CA THR A 179 -18.57 2.45 -6.95
C THR A 179 -17.61 1.62 -7.80
N THR A 180 -18.01 1.33 -9.04
CA THR A 180 -17.19 0.56 -9.97
C THR A 180 -16.07 1.41 -10.58
N THR A 181 -14.99 0.77 -11.00
CA THR A 181 -13.88 1.46 -11.69
C THR A 181 -14.33 2.24 -12.93
N LYS A 182 -15.33 1.70 -13.66
CA LYS A 182 -15.90 2.37 -14.85
C LYS A 182 -16.69 3.62 -14.47
N GLU A 183 -17.44 3.58 -13.38
CA GLU A 183 -18.18 4.76 -12.87
C GLU A 183 -17.22 5.85 -12.42
N ALA A 184 -16.21 5.52 -11.61
CA ALA A 184 -15.17 6.46 -11.17
C ALA A 184 -14.44 7.08 -12.37
N PHE A 185 -14.08 6.26 -13.37
CA PHE A 185 -13.49 6.74 -14.62
C PHE A 185 -14.38 7.72 -15.38
N THR A 186 -15.69 7.49 -15.42
CA THR A 186 -16.65 8.37 -16.10
C THR A 186 -16.87 9.67 -15.33
N LEU A 187 -16.95 9.59 -14.00
CA LEU A 187 -17.12 10.73 -13.10
C LEU A 187 -15.90 11.66 -13.06
N ARG A 188 -14.70 11.11 -13.35
CA ARG A 188 -13.44 11.82 -13.18
C ARG A 188 -13.26 12.37 -11.75
N ALA A 189 -13.73 11.61 -10.76
CA ALA A 189 -13.65 11.97 -9.36
C ALA A 189 -13.67 10.72 -8.48
N GLY A 190 -13.10 10.81 -7.28
CA GLY A 190 -13.08 9.75 -6.29
C GLY A 190 -11.94 9.90 -5.29
N VAL A 191 -11.61 8.81 -4.61
CA VAL A 191 -10.52 8.73 -3.62
C VAL A 191 -9.32 7.93 -4.17
N CYS A 192 -8.27 7.77 -3.36
CA CYS A 192 -7.04 7.06 -3.76
C CYS A 192 -7.32 5.64 -4.31
N GLN A 193 -8.30 4.91 -3.74
CA GLN A 193 -8.73 3.62 -4.26
C GLN A 193 -9.21 3.70 -5.71
N ASP A 194 -10.03 4.71 -6.04
CA ASP A 194 -10.58 4.88 -7.38
C ASP A 194 -9.49 5.24 -8.38
N PHE A 195 -8.58 6.14 -8.01
CA PHE A 195 -7.43 6.51 -8.83
C PHE A 195 -6.55 5.30 -9.14
N ALA A 196 -6.22 4.50 -8.11
CA ALA A 196 -5.44 3.28 -8.29
C ALA A 196 -6.15 2.25 -9.19
N HIS A 197 -7.45 2.00 -8.99
CA HIS A 197 -8.22 1.09 -9.83
C HIS A 197 -8.28 1.54 -11.29
N VAL A 198 -8.44 2.84 -11.55
CA VAL A 198 -8.46 3.40 -12.90
C VAL A 198 -7.09 3.22 -13.56
N GLU A 199 -5.99 3.50 -12.87
CA GLU A 199 -4.65 3.34 -13.42
C GLU A 199 -4.34 1.87 -13.72
N ILE A 200 -4.67 0.95 -12.81
CA ILE A 200 -4.54 -0.49 -13.04
C ILE A 200 -5.36 -0.94 -14.25
N ALA A 201 -6.60 -0.46 -14.39
CA ALA A 201 -7.43 -0.78 -15.57
C ALA A 201 -6.79 -0.30 -16.87
N CYS A 202 -6.21 0.90 -16.88
CA CYS A 202 -5.47 1.45 -18.01
C CYS A 202 -4.24 0.61 -18.36
N LEU A 203 -3.39 0.29 -17.37
CA LEU A 203 -2.17 -0.49 -17.56
C LEU A 203 -2.49 -1.91 -18.06
N ARG A 204 -3.47 -2.57 -17.47
CA ARG A 204 -3.92 -3.91 -17.89
C ARG A 204 -4.55 -3.88 -19.29
N ALA A 205 -5.25 -2.81 -19.65
CA ALA A 205 -5.80 -2.65 -20.99
C ALA A 205 -4.72 -2.46 -22.07
N MET A 206 -3.51 -2.01 -21.67
CA MET A 206 -2.29 -2.02 -22.51
C MET A 206 -1.53 -3.36 -22.48
N GLY A 207 -2.05 -4.37 -21.74
CA GLY A 207 -1.44 -5.69 -21.59
C GLY A 207 -0.33 -5.75 -20.52
N LEU A 208 -0.08 -4.67 -19.78
CA LEU A 208 0.92 -4.63 -18.72
C LEU A 208 0.38 -5.30 -17.44
N ALA A 209 1.26 -5.98 -16.71
CA ALA A 209 0.93 -6.48 -15.37
C ALA A 209 0.95 -5.32 -14.37
N ALA A 210 -0.19 -5.10 -13.71
CA ALA A 210 -0.32 -4.05 -12.71
C ALA A 210 -1.09 -4.57 -11.49
N ARG A 211 -0.65 -4.19 -10.28
CA ARG A 211 -1.22 -4.64 -9.02
C ARG A 211 -1.54 -3.49 -8.09
N TYR A 212 -2.47 -3.73 -7.20
CA TYR A 212 -2.93 -2.79 -6.20
C TYR A 212 -2.08 -2.92 -4.94
N VAL A 213 -1.67 -1.81 -4.37
CA VAL A 213 -1.00 -1.75 -3.08
C VAL A 213 -1.86 -0.94 -2.11
N SER A 214 -2.17 -1.55 -0.97
CA SER A 214 -2.72 -0.85 0.20
C SER A 214 -1.62 -0.61 1.19
N GLY A 215 -1.55 0.60 1.75
CA GLY A 215 -0.52 0.95 2.69
C GLY A 215 -0.82 2.22 3.46
N TYR A 216 0.23 2.83 3.98
CA TYR A 216 0.17 4.11 4.67
C TYR A 216 1.04 5.12 3.96
N LEU A 217 0.58 6.37 3.95
CA LEU A 217 1.33 7.49 3.44
C LEU A 217 1.61 8.46 4.59
N ARG A 218 2.89 8.76 4.82
CA ARG A 218 3.27 9.81 5.74
C ARG A 218 2.87 11.16 5.18
N THR A 219 2.07 11.90 5.94
CA THR A 219 1.70 13.28 5.61
C THR A 219 2.62 14.27 6.32
N LEU A 220 3.08 15.27 5.59
CA LEU A 220 3.87 16.35 6.16
C LEU A 220 2.93 17.48 6.60
N PRO A 221 3.07 17.99 7.84
CA PRO A 221 2.29 19.13 8.27
C PRO A 221 2.63 20.36 7.42
N PRO A 222 1.68 21.27 7.21
CA PRO A 222 1.98 22.54 6.56
C PRO A 222 3.12 23.28 7.30
N PRO A 223 3.97 24.06 6.59
CA PRO A 223 5.07 24.77 7.21
C PRO A 223 4.63 25.60 8.43
N GLY A 224 5.30 25.40 9.58
CA GLY A 224 5.03 26.10 10.84
C GLY A 224 3.85 25.56 11.66
N LYS A 225 3.27 24.42 11.29
CA LYS A 225 2.26 23.72 12.11
C LYS A 225 2.83 22.44 12.70
N GLU A 226 2.43 22.13 13.93
CA GLU A 226 2.74 20.84 14.54
C GLU A 226 1.97 19.72 13.85
N ARG A 227 2.59 18.52 13.79
CA ARG A 227 1.95 17.31 13.30
C ARG A 227 0.82 16.90 14.24
N LEU A 228 -0.37 16.67 13.69
CA LEU A 228 -1.49 16.14 14.45
C LEU A 228 -1.39 14.61 14.48
N VAL A 229 -1.55 14.00 15.65
CA VAL A 229 -1.56 12.54 15.80
C VAL A 229 -2.83 11.96 15.17
N GLY A 230 -2.68 10.89 14.39
CA GLY A 230 -3.80 10.20 13.74
C GLY A 230 -4.32 10.88 12.48
N CYS A 231 -3.53 11.77 11.87
CA CYS A 231 -3.88 12.47 10.63
C CYS A 231 -3.33 11.82 9.37
N ASP A 232 -2.42 10.85 9.50
CA ASP A 232 -1.93 10.12 8.35
C ASP A 232 -3.03 9.23 7.78
N GLU A 233 -2.94 8.88 6.52
CA GLU A 233 -4.02 8.21 5.82
C GLU A 233 -3.66 6.77 5.47
N SER A 234 -4.65 5.88 5.58
CA SER A 234 -4.63 4.67 4.77
C SER A 234 -4.65 5.09 3.31
N HIS A 235 -3.70 4.62 2.55
CA HIS A 235 -3.49 5.04 1.17
C HIS A 235 -3.46 3.87 0.22
N ALA A 236 -3.68 4.16 -1.05
CA ALA A 236 -3.65 3.19 -2.12
C ALA A 236 -2.87 3.72 -3.30
N TRP A 237 -2.08 2.83 -3.91
CA TRP A 237 -1.32 3.13 -5.11
C TRP A 237 -1.18 1.89 -6.00
N VAL A 238 -0.41 2.02 -7.05
CA VAL A 238 -0.25 1.03 -8.10
C VAL A 238 1.19 0.57 -8.17
N GLU A 239 1.40 -0.69 -8.50
CA GLU A 239 2.69 -1.15 -9.00
C GLU A 239 2.51 -1.77 -10.39
N VAL A 240 3.37 -1.38 -11.33
CA VAL A 240 3.45 -1.96 -12.68
C VAL A 240 4.74 -2.75 -12.83
N PHE A 241 4.68 -3.92 -13.46
CA PHE A 241 5.86 -4.70 -13.75
C PHE A 241 6.63 -4.07 -14.92
N ALA A 242 7.81 -3.55 -14.63
CA ALA A 242 8.66 -2.83 -15.59
C ALA A 242 9.79 -3.69 -16.19
N GLY A 243 9.65 -5.02 -16.14
CA GLY A 243 10.65 -5.98 -16.64
C GLY A 243 11.54 -6.56 -15.54
N ASP A 244 12.29 -7.61 -15.88
CA ASP A 244 13.08 -8.39 -14.91
C ASP A 244 14.17 -7.57 -14.21
N THR A 245 14.67 -6.52 -14.84
CA THR A 245 15.74 -5.67 -14.29
C THR A 245 15.21 -4.70 -13.23
N ILE A 246 14.04 -4.09 -13.48
CA ILE A 246 13.43 -3.10 -12.58
C ILE A 246 12.48 -3.77 -11.59
N GLY A 247 11.78 -4.83 -12.02
CA GLY A 247 10.73 -5.47 -11.24
C GLY A 247 9.45 -4.64 -11.19
N TRP A 248 8.87 -4.52 -10.00
CA TRP A 248 7.66 -3.76 -9.74
C TRP A 248 7.97 -2.29 -9.45
N LEU A 249 7.45 -1.39 -10.29
CA LEU A 249 7.58 0.06 -10.18
C LEU A 249 6.35 0.66 -9.52
N GLY A 250 6.52 1.35 -8.41
CA GLY A 250 5.43 1.99 -7.66
C GLY A 250 5.06 3.36 -8.23
N LEU A 251 3.76 3.60 -8.39
CA LEU A 251 3.13 4.78 -8.99
C LEU A 251 1.98 5.26 -8.12
N ASP A 252 1.96 6.51 -7.74
CA ASP A 252 0.88 7.10 -6.93
C ASP A 252 0.08 8.13 -7.78
N PRO A 253 -1.08 7.73 -8.34
CA PRO A 253 -1.90 8.62 -9.14
C PRO A 253 -2.60 9.71 -8.33
N THR A 254 -2.73 9.54 -7.03
CA THR A 254 -3.30 10.57 -6.16
C THR A 254 -2.34 11.74 -5.96
N ASN A 255 -1.03 11.45 -5.91
CA ASN A 255 0.02 12.45 -5.68
C ASN A 255 0.89 12.74 -6.94
N ALA A 256 0.57 12.14 -8.09
CA ALA A 256 1.27 12.33 -9.37
C ALA A 256 2.77 12.01 -9.33
N CYS A 257 3.19 11.00 -8.55
CA CYS A 257 4.60 10.70 -8.31
C CYS A 257 4.92 9.21 -8.38
N LEU A 258 6.21 8.89 -8.41
CA LEU A 258 6.71 7.57 -8.07
C LEU A 258 6.61 7.34 -6.56
N VAL A 259 6.41 6.11 -6.16
CA VAL A 259 6.45 5.68 -4.75
C VAL A 259 7.84 5.95 -4.18
N GLY A 260 7.87 6.58 -3.02
CA GLY A 260 9.10 6.97 -2.31
C GLY A 260 9.13 6.45 -0.88
N THR A 261 10.05 7.00 -0.09
CA THR A 261 10.27 6.58 1.30
C THR A 261 9.12 6.88 2.25
N ASP A 262 8.21 7.77 1.88
CA ASP A 262 7.00 8.09 2.69
C ASP A 262 5.84 7.09 2.47
N HIS A 263 5.97 6.15 1.53
CA HIS A 263 4.99 5.10 1.25
C HIS A 263 5.37 3.81 1.96
N ILE A 264 4.49 3.32 2.82
CA ILE A 264 4.71 2.11 3.62
C ILE A 264 3.70 1.04 3.17
N PRO A 265 4.08 0.08 2.33
CA PRO A 265 3.18 -0.96 1.83
C PRO A 265 2.78 -1.93 2.96
N VAL A 266 1.49 -2.26 2.99
CA VAL A 266 0.89 -3.19 3.95
C VAL A 266 0.41 -4.45 3.25
N CYS A 267 -0.31 -4.31 2.13
CA CYS A 267 -0.84 -5.44 1.38
C CYS A 267 -0.75 -5.20 -0.12
N ILE A 268 -0.57 -6.29 -0.85
CA ILE A 268 -0.51 -6.33 -2.31
C ILE A 268 -1.60 -7.28 -2.81
N GLY A 269 -2.29 -6.91 -3.89
CA GLY A 269 -3.32 -7.75 -4.49
C GLY A 269 -3.70 -7.28 -5.90
N ARG A 270 -4.70 -7.90 -6.49
CA ARG A 270 -5.16 -7.54 -7.83
C ARG A 270 -6.02 -6.27 -7.83
N ASP A 271 -6.77 -6.08 -6.75
CA ASP A 271 -7.61 -4.92 -6.46
C ASP A 271 -7.91 -4.83 -4.95
N TYR A 272 -8.75 -3.88 -4.54
CA TYR A 272 -9.08 -3.66 -3.13
C TYR A 272 -9.68 -4.87 -2.41
N ASP A 273 -10.40 -5.77 -3.11
CA ASP A 273 -11.03 -6.93 -2.47
C ASP A 273 -10.01 -7.94 -1.93
N ASP A 274 -8.81 -7.99 -2.53
CA ASP A 274 -7.72 -8.86 -2.06
C ASP A 274 -7.01 -8.27 -0.81
N VAL A 275 -7.03 -6.95 -0.63
CA VAL A 275 -6.19 -6.22 0.35
C VAL A 275 -6.95 -5.47 1.42
N SER A 276 -8.27 -5.63 1.52
CA SER A 276 -9.08 -4.92 2.53
C SER A 276 -8.46 -5.07 3.92
N PRO A 277 -8.18 -3.95 4.63
CA PRO A 277 -7.51 -3.98 5.94
C PRO A 277 -8.23 -4.81 6.97
N MET A 278 -9.56 -4.78 6.95
CA MET A 278 -10.39 -5.59 7.84
C MET A 278 -11.63 -6.08 7.11
N ARG A 279 -11.92 -7.37 7.24
CA ARG A 279 -13.07 -8.04 6.63
C ARG A 279 -13.65 -9.05 7.62
N GLY A 280 -14.96 -9.07 7.79
CA GLY A 280 -15.54 -9.99 8.75
C GLY A 280 -17.04 -10.14 8.66
N VAL A 281 -17.55 -11.04 9.51
CA VAL A 281 -18.97 -11.33 9.72
C VAL A 281 -19.29 -11.07 11.18
N VAL A 282 -20.42 -10.40 11.40
CA VAL A 282 -20.91 -10.03 12.73
C VAL A 282 -22.33 -10.57 12.89
N LEU A 283 -22.59 -11.30 13.98
CA LEU A 283 -23.91 -11.78 14.33
C LEU A 283 -24.52 -10.86 15.41
N GLY A 284 -25.54 -10.08 15.03
CA GLY A 284 -26.11 -9.04 15.88
C GLY A 284 -25.55 -7.66 15.56
N GLY A 285 -25.30 -6.83 16.56
CA GLY A 285 -24.66 -5.52 16.47
C GLY A 285 -25.56 -4.36 16.03
N GLY A 286 -26.60 -4.59 15.25
CA GLY A 286 -27.44 -3.52 14.69
C GLY A 286 -26.68 -2.66 13.68
N THR A 287 -26.76 -1.32 13.81
CA THR A 287 -25.91 -0.38 13.07
C THR A 287 -24.56 -0.23 13.75
N ASN A 288 -23.53 0.12 12.98
CA ASN A 288 -22.21 0.39 13.56
C ASN A 288 -21.69 1.76 13.11
N THR A 289 -20.79 2.30 13.90
CA THR A 289 -19.91 3.42 13.52
C THR A 289 -18.48 2.90 13.50
N LEU A 290 -17.76 3.28 12.45
CA LEU A 290 -16.34 2.97 12.25
C LEU A 290 -15.51 4.23 12.43
N LYS A 291 -14.46 4.13 13.24
CA LYS A 291 -13.41 5.14 13.32
C LYS A 291 -12.08 4.48 12.99
N VAL A 292 -11.34 5.07 12.07
CA VAL A 292 -9.98 4.66 11.70
C VAL A 292 -9.05 5.84 11.98
N SER A 293 -7.88 5.54 12.53
CA SER A 293 -6.81 6.49 12.77
C SER A 293 -5.48 5.86 12.40
N VAL A 294 -4.70 6.55 11.59
CA VAL A 294 -3.35 6.13 11.20
C VAL A 294 -2.36 7.19 11.64
N ASP A 295 -1.20 6.75 12.10
CA ASP A 295 -0.10 7.60 12.52
C ASP A 295 1.23 7.01 12.03
N VAL A 296 1.98 7.79 11.24
CA VAL A 296 3.27 7.42 10.64
C VAL A 296 4.32 8.40 11.14
N GLU A 297 5.04 8.04 12.19
CA GLU A 297 6.01 8.88 12.86
C GLU A 297 7.45 8.45 12.51
N PRO A 298 8.29 9.33 11.94
CA PRO A 298 9.68 9.00 11.75
C PRO A 298 10.40 8.85 13.09
N ILE A 299 11.23 7.82 13.20
CA ILE A 299 12.06 7.58 14.38
C ILE A 299 13.43 8.16 14.07
N GLU A 300 13.85 9.16 14.82
CA GLU A 300 15.19 9.71 14.67
C GLU A 300 16.26 8.64 14.99
N PRO A 301 17.38 8.63 14.26
CA PRO A 301 18.50 7.78 14.59
C PRO A 301 18.96 8.08 16.01
N ARG A 302 19.09 7.09 16.88
CA ARG A 302 19.72 7.28 18.19
C ARG A 302 21.13 7.81 17.96
N GLU A 303 21.42 9.03 18.42
CA GLU A 303 22.80 9.52 18.52
C GLU A 303 23.63 8.45 19.25
N ARG A 304 24.63 7.91 18.57
CA ARG A 304 25.64 7.07 19.23
C ARG A 304 26.34 7.96 20.25
N THR A 305 25.98 7.83 21.51
CA THR A 305 26.80 8.36 22.61
C THR A 305 28.17 7.70 22.48
N SER A 306 29.12 8.46 21.94
CA SER A 306 30.52 8.08 21.97
C SER A 306 30.94 7.97 23.44
N GLN A 307 31.06 6.75 23.96
CA GLN A 307 31.75 6.55 25.21
C GLN A 307 33.19 7.01 25.00
N ALA A 308 33.46 8.21 25.46
CA ALA A 308 34.81 8.72 25.56
C ALA A 308 35.57 7.77 26.49
N SER A 309 36.47 7.00 25.91
CA SER A 309 37.53 6.28 26.65
C SER A 309 38.35 7.30 27.39
N GLY A 310 38.15 7.37 28.71
CA GLY A 310 38.98 8.20 29.59
C GLY A 310 40.47 7.80 29.49
N PRO A 311 41.39 8.75 29.62
CA PRO A 311 42.79 8.48 29.51
C PRO A 311 43.26 7.65 30.73
N ASN A 312 43.85 6.49 30.47
CA ASN A 312 44.61 5.75 31.46
C ASN A 312 45.77 6.63 31.93
N GLY A 313 45.65 7.16 33.15
CA GLY A 313 46.75 7.79 33.87
C GLY A 313 47.74 6.73 34.28
N ALA A 314 48.95 6.81 33.71
CA ALA A 314 50.13 6.15 34.24
C ALA A 314 50.57 6.91 35.49
N GLY A 315 50.81 6.19 36.58
CA GLY A 315 51.50 6.55 37.79
C GLY A 315 52.20 5.35 38.34
#